data_3ee32d772740d5624a390ec1912b70e2
#
_entry.id   3ee32d772740d5624a390ec1912b70e2
#
_cell.length_a   1.000
_cell.length_b   1.000
_cell.length_c   1.000
_cell.angle_alpha   90.00
_cell.angle_beta   90.00
_cell.angle_gamma   90.00
#
_symmetry.space_group_name_H-M   'P 1'
#
loop_
_entity.id
_entity.type
_entity.pdbx_description
1 polymer ?
#
loop_
_entity_poly.entity_id
_entity_poly.type
_entity_poly.pdbx_seq_one_letter_code
_entity_poly.pdbx_strand_id
1 'polypeptide(L)'
;MDHDAALTPTEPISPVPAPPPPPSTGRWIFIGKDGLRAGWSLLIFLLLIAAFAFSANRIGHKLQPHPPDMAKLTANMPARFLLPSEAIPFLIVLFVTWIMSKIERRPNSVYGFGGTRKLPQFFAGLIWGVVFLSLLVLILWKAGFLVIDSRLVFGADILRYGAIWLFGFFLVGLFEEYFLRGYLQYTLSRGLTGLYQVIFKSRHSAALGFWTTALLLSTVFGLGHGSNPGESPIGLLSAGLAGLLFCFALWRTGSLWWAIGFHTSWDWAQSFLYGVADSGMMVQHHLLATHAVGKPILSGGATGPEGSIFIIVVFALA
;
A
#
# COMPACT_ATOMS: atom_id res chain seq x y z
N MET A 1 -54.62 69.42 -11.73
CA MET A 1 -54.26 68.46 -10.68
C MET A 1 -52.91 67.88 -11.07
N ASP A 2 -51.91 68.55 -10.61
CA ASP A 2 -50.51 68.22 -10.89
C ASP A 2 -50.08 67.05 -9.99
N HIS A 3 -49.52 66.02 -10.56
CA HIS A 3 -48.77 65.00 -9.84
C HIS A 3 -47.33 65.11 -10.24
N ASP A 4 -46.57 65.94 -9.49
CA ASP A 4 -45.12 65.89 -9.47
C ASP A 4 -44.66 64.58 -8.84
N ALA A 5 -44.20 63.65 -9.65
CA ALA A 5 -43.46 62.47 -9.20
C ALA A 5 -42.00 62.88 -8.95
N ALA A 6 -41.65 63.07 -7.68
CA ALA A 6 -40.26 63.34 -7.26
C ALA A 6 -39.39 62.13 -7.62
N LEU A 7 -38.40 62.36 -8.52
CA LEU A 7 -37.33 61.39 -8.82
C LEU A 7 -36.43 61.22 -7.57
N THR A 8 -36.48 60.04 -6.96
CA THR A 8 -35.56 59.66 -5.89
C THR A 8 -34.11 59.62 -6.45
N PRO A 9 -33.11 60.20 -5.79
CA PRO A 9 -31.75 60.13 -6.21
C PRO A 9 -31.27 58.67 -6.20
N THR A 10 -30.78 58.17 -7.34
CA THR A 10 -30.10 56.88 -7.43
C THR A 10 -28.83 56.90 -6.58
N GLU A 11 -28.75 56.02 -5.59
CA GLU A 11 -27.51 55.83 -4.80
C GLU A 11 -26.31 55.58 -5.75
N PRO A 12 -25.15 56.12 -5.45
CA PRO A 12 -23.95 55.85 -6.24
C PRO A 12 -23.56 54.40 -6.16
N ILE A 13 -23.52 53.73 -7.32
CA ILE A 13 -23.06 52.33 -7.43
C ILE A 13 -21.66 52.24 -6.86
N SER A 14 -21.50 51.49 -5.75
CA SER A 14 -20.18 51.21 -5.16
C SER A 14 -19.27 50.62 -6.22
N PRO A 15 -18.01 51.10 -6.36
CA PRO A 15 -17.09 50.58 -7.37
C PRO A 15 -16.85 49.06 -7.11
N VAL A 16 -17.03 48.29 -8.17
CA VAL A 16 -16.74 46.84 -8.14
C VAL A 16 -15.26 46.66 -7.69
N PRO A 17 -14.99 45.85 -6.65
CA PRO A 17 -13.62 45.66 -6.20
C PRO A 17 -12.73 45.18 -7.36
N ALA A 18 -11.56 45.80 -7.52
CA ALA A 18 -10.61 45.37 -8.53
C ALA A 18 -10.25 43.92 -8.35
N PRO A 19 -10.15 43.14 -9.43
CA PRO A 19 -9.72 41.75 -9.34
C PRO A 19 -8.37 41.66 -8.62
N PRO A 20 -8.18 40.62 -7.75
CA PRO A 20 -6.91 40.48 -7.04
C PRO A 20 -5.75 40.35 -8.03
N PRO A 21 -4.58 40.96 -7.71
CA PRO A 21 -3.43 40.91 -8.60
C PRO A 21 -3.03 39.46 -8.91
N PRO A 22 -2.56 39.17 -10.13
CA PRO A 22 -2.12 37.82 -10.48
C PRO A 22 -1.01 37.39 -9.53
N PRO A 23 -1.01 36.11 -9.10
CA PRO A 23 0.01 35.58 -8.20
C PRO A 23 1.41 35.80 -8.81
N SER A 24 2.39 36.16 -7.97
CA SER A 24 3.79 36.35 -8.41
C SER A 24 4.27 35.07 -9.12
N THR A 25 5.06 35.22 -10.19
CA THR A 25 5.51 34.11 -11.06
C THR A 25 6.17 32.97 -10.26
N GLY A 26 6.94 33.31 -9.20
CA GLY A 26 7.55 32.28 -8.33
C GLY A 26 6.54 31.46 -7.55
N ARG A 27 5.44 32.07 -7.10
CA ARG A 27 4.40 31.35 -6.35
C ARG A 27 3.66 30.32 -7.21
N TRP A 28 3.47 30.62 -8.49
CA TRP A 28 2.78 29.72 -9.43
C TRP A 28 3.52 28.39 -9.65
N ILE A 29 4.86 28.36 -9.58
CA ILE A 29 5.66 27.13 -9.72
C ILE A 29 5.36 26.15 -8.59
N PHE A 30 5.18 26.65 -7.36
CA PHE A 30 5.00 25.81 -6.17
C PHE A 30 3.52 25.54 -5.84
N ILE A 31 2.66 26.54 -6.05
CA ILE A 31 1.27 26.54 -5.60
C ILE A 31 0.33 26.49 -6.82
N GLY A 32 -0.55 25.49 -6.84
CA GLY A 32 -1.63 25.37 -7.81
C GLY A 32 -2.98 25.78 -7.20
N LYS A 33 -4.08 25.50 -7.92
CA LYS A 33 -5.45 25.79 -7.45
C LYS A 33 -5.76 25.09 -6.12
N ASP A 34 -5.25 23.87 -5.94
CA ASP A 34 -5.52 22.99 -4.79
C ASP A 34 -4.39 22.98 -3.76
N GLY A 35 -3.57 24.04 -3.68
CA GLY A 35 -2.43 24.15 -2.77
C GLY A 35 -1.11 23.69 -3.41
N LEU A 36 -0.21 23.09 -2.63
CA LEU A 36 1.09 22.61 -3.09
C LEU A 36 0.93 21.66 -4.29
N ARG A 37 1.68 21.88 -5.38
CA ARG A 37 1.62 21.02 -6.56
C ARG A 37 2.13 19.61 -6.25
N ALA A 38 1.51 18.59 -6.83
CA ALA A 38 1.78 17.19 -6.54
C ALA A 38 3.27 16.81 -6.68
N GLY A 39 3.98 17.33 -7.68
CA GLY A 39 5.42 17.07 -7.85
C GLY A 39 6.25 17.53 -6.65
N TRP A 40 5.98 18.72 -6.11
CA TRP A 40 6.65 19.22 -4.91
C TRP A 40 6.22 18.46 -3.65
N SER A 41 4.94 18.11 -3.56
CA SER A 41 4.45 17.25 -2.47
C SER A 41 5.20 15.91 -2.43
N LEU A 42 5.35 15.24 -3.59
CA LEU A 42 6.08 13.98 -3.69
C LEU A 42 7.56 14.16 -3.36
N LEU A 43 8.21 15.21 -3.89
CA LEU A 43 9.62 15.49 -3.60
C LEU A 43 9.87 15.68 -2.10
N ILE A 44 9.08 16.55 -1.45
CA ILE A 44 9.22 16.82 0.00
C ILE A 44 8.95 15.55 0.80
N PHE A 45 7.90 14.81 0.47
CA PHE A 45 7.57 13.54 1.13
C PHE A 45 8.72 12.55 1.05
N LEU A 46 9.26 12.31 -0.15
CA LEU A 46 10.35 11.35 -0.36
C LEU A 46 11.65 11.79 0.33
N LEU A 47 11.96 13.10 0.32
CA LEU A 47 13.13 13.62 1.04
C LEU A 47 12.98 13.45 2.56
N LEU A 48 11.79 13.68 3.12
CA LEU A 48 11.53 13.46 4.53
C LEU A 48 11.62 11.96 4.89
N ILE A 49 11.01 11.08 4.09
CA ILE A 49 11.13 9.62 4.27
C ILE A 49 12.62 9.22 4.25
N ALA A 50 13.40 9.66 3.26
CA ALA A 50 14.81 9.34 3.17
C ALA A 50 15.60 9.84 4.38
N ALA A 51 15.33 11.05 4.86
CA ALA A 51 16.01 11.63 6.02
C ALA A 51 15.71 10.85 7.31
N PHE A 52 14.43 10.52 7.56
CA PHE A 52 14.05 9.74 8.74
C PHE A 52 14.53 8.29 8.66
N ALA A 53 14.45 7.64 7.50
CA ALA A 53 14.96 6.29 7.29
C ALA A 53 16.49 6.23 7.49
N PHE A 54 17.22 7.21 6.94
CA PHE A 54 18.67 7.33 7.16
C PHE A 54 18.99 7.49 8.65
N SER A 55 18.27 8.35 9.35
CA SER A 55 18.46 8.58 10.79
C SER A 55 18.17 7.32 11.61
N ALA A 56 17.07 6.63 11.32
CA ALA A 56 16.72 5.37 11.97
C ALA A 56 17.78 4.29 11.73
N ASN A 57 18.27 4.17 10.49
CA ASN A 57 19.34 3.23 10.14
C ASN A 57 20.65 3.55 10.91
N ARG A 58 21.04 4.82 10.98
CA ARG A 58 22.22 5.24 11.76
C ARG A 58 22.11 4.93 13.24
N ILE A 59 20.93 5.10 13.82
CA ILE A 59 20.64 4.73 15.22
C ILE A 59 20.69 3.21 15.35
N GLY A 60 20.06 2.47 14.46
CA GLY A 60 20.06 1.01 14.44
C GLY A 60 21.49 0.43 14.42
N HIS A 61 22.35 0.93 13.55
CA HIS A 61 23.76 0.51 13.50
C HIS A 61 24.55 0.81 14.79
N LYS A 62 24.23 1.90 15.48
CA LYS A 62 24.85 2.18 16.78
C LYS A 62 24.39 1.24 17.88
N LEU A 63 23.12 0.85 17.84
CA LEU A 63 22.52 -0.06 18.85
C LEU A 63 22.89 -1.52 18.56
N GLN A 64 23.08 -1.88 17.29
CA GLN A 64 23.41 -3.22 16.85
C GLN A 64 24.59 -3.17 15.85
N PRO A 65 25.85 -3.07 16.37
CA PRO A 65 27.04 -2.91 15.51
C PRO A 65 27.31 -4.11 14.60
N HIS A 66 26.81 -5.28 14.96
CA HIS A 66 26.96 -6.50 14.17
C HIS A 66 25.61 -6.90 13.61
N PRO A 67 25.25 -6.48 12.39
CA PRO A 67 23.99 -6.86 11.76
C PRO A 67 23.95 -8.39 11.56
N PRO A 68 22.76 -9.00 11.68
CA PRO A 68 22.62 -10.42 11.44
C PRO A 68 22.90 -10.77 9.98
N ASP A 69 23.30 -12.02 9.76
CA ASP A 69 23.38 -12.60 8.42
C ASP A 69 21.98 -12.63 7.80
N MET A 70 21.76 -11.79 6.79
CA MET A 70 20.44 -11.62 6.16
C MET A 70 19.95 -12.91 5.49
N ALA A 71 20.83 -13.72 4.92
CA ALA A 71 20.44 -14.97 4.29
C ALA A 71 19.91 -15.97 5.32
N LYS A 72 20.53 -16.05 6.50
CA LYS A 72 20.04 -16.88 7.62
C LYS A 72 18.74 -16.32 8.22
N LEU A 73 18.64 -14.99 8.27
CA LEU A 73 17.50 -14.32 8.84
C LEU A 73 16.26 -14.54 7.98
N THR A 74 16.35 -14.34 6.67
CA THR A 74 15.22 -14.53 5.73
C THR A 74 14.80 -16.00 5.59
N ALA A 75 15.74 -16.94 5.73
CA ALA A 75 15.42 -18.38 5.74
C ALA A 75 14.69 -18.84 7.00
N ASN A 76 14.72 -18.06 8.09
CA ASN A 76 14.09 -18.44 9.36
C ASN A 76 13.84 -17.18 10.22
N MET A 77 12.95 -16.31 9.75
CA MET A 77 12.65 -14.99 10.31
C MET A 77 12.01 -15.10 11.71
N PRO A 78 12.63 -14.57 12.76
CA PRO A 78 12.00 -14.49 14.07
C PRO A 78 11.09 -13.26 14.16
N ALA A 79 9.95 -13.40 14.85
CA ALA A 79 8.99 -12.31 15.05
C ALA A 79 9.61 -11.07 15.69
N ARG A 80 10.54 -11.26 16.63
CA ARG A 80 11.28 -10.16 17.29
C ARG A 80 12.08 -9.29 16.31
N PHE A 81 12.33 -9.78 15.11
CA PHE A 81 12.99 -9.03 14.05
C PHE A 81 11.95 -8.40 13.10
N LEU A 82 10.96 -9.17 12.64
CA LEU A 82 9.93 -8.67 11.74
C LEU A 82 9.13 -7.50 12.37
N LEU A 83 8.74 -7.62 13.63
CA LEU A 83 7.93 -6.57 14.27
C LEU A 83 8.57 -5.19 14.23
N PRO A 84 9.83 -4.97 14.65
CA PRO A 84 10.45 -3.66 14.53
C PRO A 84 10.80 -3.27 13.09
N SER A 85 11.15 -4.23 12.21
CA SER A 85 11.46 -3.92 10.82
C SER A 85 10.26 -3.37 10.04
N GLU A 86 9.04 -3.68 10.44
CA GLU A 86 7.81 -3.17 9.83
C GLU A 86 7.21 -1.99 10.61
N ALA A 87 7.27 -2.03 11.95
CA ALA A 87 6.73 -0.96 12.77
C ALA A 87 7.48 0.38 12.57
N ILE A 88 8.81 0.35 12.47
CA ILE A 88 9.61 1.56 12.33
C ILE A 88 9.33 2.27 11.00
N PRO A 89 9.38 1.62 9.82
CA PRO A 89 9.00 2.25 8.55
C PRO A 89 7.55 2.74 8.55
N PHE A 90 6.61 1.97 9.10
CA PHE A 90 5.22 2.41 9.22
C PHE A 90 5.09 3.71 10.03
N LEU A 91 5.74 3.79 11.19
CA LEU A 91 5.71 4.99 12.03
C LEU A 91 6.37 6.18 11.35
N ILE A 92 7.45 5.98 10.59
CA ILE A 92 8.08 7.03 9.76
C ILE A 92 7.08 7.53 8.72
N VAL A 93 6.47 6.63 7.94
CA VAL A 93 5.49 7.01 6.90
C VAL A 93 4.29 7.73 7.52
N LEU A 94 3.76 7.23 8.64
CA LEU A 94 2.65 7.85 9.36
C LEU A 94 3.00 9.27 9.82
N PHE A 95 4.18 9.45 10.40
CA PHE A 95 4.66 10.75 10.89
C PHE A 95 4.91 11.72 9.73
N VAL A 96 5.58 11.29 8.67
CA VAL A 96 5.84 12.14 7.50
C VAL A 96 4.53 12.50 6.79
N THR A 97 3.59 11.56 6.66
CA THR A 97 2.26 11.86 6.11
C THR A 97 1.50 12.87 6.98
N TRP A 98 1.64 12.78 8.31
CA TRP A 98 1.09 13.79 9.22
C TRP A 98 1.70 15.17 9.00
N ILE A 99 3.03 15.29 8.83
CA ILE A 99 3.70 16.56 8.47
C ILE A 99 3.13 17.09 7.14
N MET A 100 3.06 16.23 6.12
CA MET A 100 2.54 16.62 4.80
C MET A 100 1.07 17.06 4.87
N SER A 101 0.26 16.45 5.72
CA SER A 101 -1.13 16.86 5.94
C SER A 101 -1.24 18.31 6.43
N LYS A 102 -0.29 18.74 7.28
CA LYS A 102 -0.21 20.13 7.76
C LYS A 102 0.27 21.09 6.66
N ILE A 103 1.30 20.70 5.92
CA ILE A 103 1.84 21.49 4.79
C ILE A 103 0.76 21.66 3.71
N GLU A 104 0.07 20.58 3.35
CA GLU A 104 -0.97 20.57 2.31
C GLU A 104 -2.33 21.06 2.80
N ARG A 105 -2.49 21.26 4.12
CA ARG A 105 -3.75 21.65 4.78
C ARG A 105 -4.90 20.69 4.46
N ARG A 106 -4.60 19.37 4.52
CA ARG A 106 -5.53 18.28 4.25
C ARG A 106 -5.65 17.36 5.47
N PRO A 107 -6.83 16.80 5.77
CA PRO A 107 -6.95 15.83 6.85
C PRO A 107 -6.23 14.51 6.47
N ASN A 108 -5.58 13.84 7.45
CA ASN A 108 -4.88 12.56 7.23
C ASN A 108 -5.79 11.47 6.65
N SER A 109 -7.08 11.56 6.88
CA SER A 109 -8.06 10.58 6.39
C SER A 109 -8.11 10.47 4.85
N VAL A 110 -7.71 11.52 4.11
CA VAL A 110 -7.69 11.48 2.64
C VAL A 110 -6.63 10.54 2.07
N TYR A 111 -5.62 10.19 2.87
CA TYR A 111 -4.54 9.29 2.47
C TYR A 111 -4.89 7.80 2.78
N GLY A 112 -6.15 7.43 2.60
CA GLY A 112 -6.59 6.04 2.62
C GLY A 112 -7.16 5.51 3.94
N PHE A 113 -6.93 6.18 5.08
CA PHE A 113 -7.53 5.79 6.37
C PHE A 113 -8.93 6.36 6.60
N GLY A 114 -9.49 7.06 5.60
CA GLY A 114 -10.86 7.55 5.59
C GLY A 114 -11.88 6.44 5.28
N GLY A 115 -13.07 6.90 4.85
CA GLY A 115 -14.18 6.03 4.45
C GLY A 115 -15.08 5.59 5.60
N THR A 116 -16.22 5.01 5.21
CA THR A 116 -17.18 4.37 6.10
C THR A 116 -16.93 2.87 6.19
N ARG A 117 -17.47 2.19 7.21
CA ARG A 117 -17.40 0.73 7.37
C ARG A 117 -15.98 0.16 7.43
N LYS A 118 -15.04 0.86 8.07
CA LYS A 118 -13.61 0.46 8.14
C LYS A 118 -13.41 -0.95 8.69
N LEU A 119 -13.97 -1.25 9.86
CA LEU A 119 -13.86 -2.57 10.47
C LEU A 119 -14.51 -3.69 9.61
N PRO A 120 -15.74 -3.54 9.11
CA PRO A 120 -16.32 -4.52 8.18
C PRO A 120 -15.47 -4.74 6.94
N GLN A 121 -14.86 -3.70 6.36
CA GLN A 121 -13.96 -3.84 5.20
C GLN A 121 -12.70 -4.59 5.58
N PHE A 122 -12.07 -4.27 6.70
CA PHE A 122 -10.89 -4.97 7.19
C PHE A 122 -11.14 -6.46 7.41
N PHE A 123 -12.21 -6.82 8.13
CA PHE A 123 -12.57 -8.21 8.36
C PHE A 123 -12.96 -8.94 7.07
N ALA A 124 -13.66 -8.27 6.14
CA ALA A 124 -13.92 -8.84 4.82
C ALA A 124 -12.60 -9.12 4.07
N GLY A 125 -11.66 -8.17 4.10
CA GLY A 125 -10.32 -8.38 3.54
C GLY A 125 -9.62 -9.58 4.16
N LEU A 126 -9.60 -9.69 5.51
CA LEU A 126 -9.01 -10.83 6.22
C LEU A 126 -9.60 -12.17 5.75
N ILE A 127 -10.93 -12.26 5.61
CA ILE A 127 -11.57 -13.49 5.15
C ILE A 127 -11.15 -13.82 3.72
N TRP A 128 -11.20 -12.85 2.81
CA TRP A 128 -10.87 -13.07 1.41
C TRP A 128 -9.39 -13.39 1.19
N GLY A 129 -8.45 -12.79 1.92
CA GLY A 129 -7.03 -13.13 1.82
C GLY A 129 -6.76 -14.59 2.19
N VAL A 130 -7.32 -15.07 3.31
CA VAL A 130 -7.22 -16.49 3.69
C VAL A 130 -7.89 -17.38 2.64
N VAL A 131 -9.08 -17.03 2.14
CA VAL A 131 -9.83 -17.86 1.17
C VAL A 131 -9.06 -18.00 -0.13
N PHE A 132 -8.57 -16.89 -0.70
CA PHE A 132 -7.88 -16.94 -1.99
C PHE A 132 -6.50 -17.59 -1.90
N LEU A 133 -5.74 -17.34 -0.83
CA LEU A 133 -4.49 -18.09 -0.62
C LEU A 133 -4.76 -19.59 -0.41
N SER A 134 -5.77 -19.94 0.40
CA SER A 134 -6.13 -21.34 0.59
C SER A 134 -6.56 -22.03 -0.70
N LEU A 135 -7.24 -21.30 -1.59
CA LEU A 135 -7.58 -21.80 -2.93
C LEU A 135 -6.31 -22.07 -3.75
N LEU A 136 -5.34 -21.16 -3.74
CA LEU A 136 -4.06 -21.35 -4.43
C LEU A 136 -3.32 -22.58 -3.89
N VAL A 137 -3.18 -22.66 -2.56
CA VAL A 137 -2.53 -23.82 -1.90
C VAL A 137 -3.27 -25.13 -2.22
N LEU A 138 -4.60 -25.13 -2.22
CA LEU A 138 -5.41 -26.28 -2.58
C LEU A 138 -5.17 -26.74 -4.03
N ILE A 139 -5.11 -25.80 -4.97
CA ILE A 139 -4.80 -26.09 -6.38
C ILE A 139 -3.42 -26.73 -6.49
N LEU A 140 -2.39 -26.13 -5.87
CA LEU A 140 -1.03 -26.64 -5.92
C LEU A 140 -0.90 -28.02 -5.25
N TRP A 141 -1.54 -28.22 -4.11
CA TRP A 141 -1.54 -29.49 -3.40
C TRP A 141 -2.25 -30.59 -4.21
N LYS A 142 -3.43 -30.32 -4.77
CA LYS A 142 -4.15 -31.29 -5.60
C LYS A 142 -3.43 -31.60 -6.91
N ALA A 143 -2.71 -30.64 -7.47
CA ALA A 143 -1.89 -30.83 -8.67
C ALA A 143 -0.54 -31.53 -8.39
N GLY A 144 -0.19 -31.80 -7.12
CA GLY A 144 1.07 -32.44 -6.72
C GLY A 144 2.29 -31.54 -6.76
N PHE A 145 2.09 -30.21 -6.80
CA PHE A 145 3.17 -29.20 -6.79
C PHE A 145 3.51 -28.69 -5.39
N LEU A 146 2.70 -29.03 -4.39
CA LEU A 146 2.90 -28.70 -2.99
C LEU A 146 2.62 -29.92 -2.12
N VAL A 147 3.51 -30.20 -1.16
CA VAL A 147 3.37 -31.31 -0.22
C VAL A 147 3.35 -30.77 1.20
N ILE A 148 2.34 -31.20 1.97
CA ILE A 148 2.23 -30.90 3.39
C ILE A 148 2.84 -32.08 4.14
N ASP A 149 3.99 -31.88 4.79
CA ASP A 149 4.78 -32.93 5.42
C ASP A 149 4.28 -33.24 6.83
N SER A 150 4.11 -32.23 7.66
CA SER A 150 3.79 -32.39 9.06
C SER A 150 3.20 -31.11 9.68
N ARG A 151 2.70 -31.25 10.89
CA ARG A 151 2.34 -30.15 11.76
C ARG A 151 3.46 -29.92 12.78
N LEU A 152 3.92 -28.67 12.93
CA LEU A 152 5.05 -28.30 13.78
C LEU A 152 4.64 -27.67 15.11
N VAL A 153 3.50 -26.96 15.16
CA VAL A 153 3.04 -26.23 16.35
C VAL A 153 1.75 -26.86 16.89
N PHE A 154 1.66 -27.02 18.22
CA PHE A 154 0.59 -27.72 18.92
C PHE A 154 0.06 -26.93 20.13
N GLY A 155 -1.11 -27.27 20.59
CA GLY A 155 -1.70 -26.74 21.83
C GLY A 155 -1.87 -25.22 21.80
N ALA A 156 -1.58 -24.56 22.90
CA ALA A 156 -1.72 -23.12 23.07
C ALA A 156 -0.76 -22.30 22.19
N ASP A 157 0.35 -22.89 21.77
CA ASP A 157 1.32 -22.20 20.90
C ASP A 157 0.76 -21.87 19.52
N ILE A 158 -0.29 -22.57 19.05
CA ILE A 158 -0.97 -22.21 17.81
C ILE A 158 -1.58 -20.81 17.92
N LEU A 159 -2.31 -20.55 18.99
CA LEU A 159 -2.91 -19.23 19.22
C LEU A 159 -1.84 -18.17 19.47
N ARG A 160 -0.82 -18.52 20.25
CA ARG A 160 0.29 -17.61 20.57
C ARG A 160 1.03 -17.15 19.32
N TYR A 161 1.57 -18.10 18.53
CA TYR A 161 2.34 -17.75 17.33
C TYR A 161 1.44 -17.26 16.21
N GLY A 162 0.22 -17.79 16.09
CA GLY A 162 -0.78 -17.28 15.15
C GLY A 162 -1.09 -15.82 15.38
N ALA A 163 -1.30 -15.40 16.62
CA ALA A 163 -1.55 -13.99 16.96
C ALA A 163 -0.31 -13.11 16.74
N ILE A 164 0.89 -13.58 17.10
CA ILE A 164 2.14 -12.85 16.89
C ILE A 164 2.37 -12.59 15.40
N TRP A 165 2.23 -13.60 14.55
CA TRP A 165 2.42 -13.48 13.11
C TRP A 165 1.29 -12.68 12.45
N LEU A 166 0.03 -12.83 12.92
CA LEU A 166 -1.07 -11.99 12.41
C LEU A 166 -0.80 -10.51 12.67
N PHE A 167 -0.28 -10.18 13.85
CA PHE A 167 0.10 -8.79 14.16
C PHE A 167 1.32 -8.33 13.34
N GLY A 168 2.32 -9.21 13.12
CA GLY A 168 3.47 -8.91 12.27
C GLY A 168 3.05 -8.56 10.85
N PHE A 169 2.27 -9.42 10.20
CA PHE A 169 1.77 -9.19 8.85
C PHE A 169 0.73 -8.07 8.76
N PHE A 170 0.03 -7.77 9.84
CA PHE A 170 -0.77 -6.54 9.91
C PHE A 170 0.10 -5.28 9.81
N LEU A 171 1.29 -5.27 10.42
CA LEU A 171 2.24 -4.16 10.26
C LEU A 171 2.80 -4.07 8.84
N VAL A 172 3.09 -5.20 8.17
CA VAL A 172 3.47 -5.25 6.75
C VAL A 172 2.39 -4.59 5.90
N GLY A 173 1.15 -5.10 5.99
CA GLY A 173 0.04 -4.55 5.22
C GLY A 173 -0.24 -3.07 5.53
N LEU A 174 -0.11 -2.65 6.80
CA LEU A 174 -0.22 -1.22 7.16
C LEU A 174 0.84 -0.37 6.50
N PHE A 175 2.11 -0.79 6.58
CA PHE A 175 3.22 -0.04 6.02
C PHE A 175 3.11 0.07 4.51
N GLU A 176 3.00 -1.06 3.82
CA GLU A 176 3.05 -1.10 2.36
C GLU A 176 1.83 -0.45 1.71
N GLU A 177 0.62 -0.73 2.23
CA GLU A 177 -0.59 -0.14 1.68
C GLU A 177 -0.67 1.36 1.96
N TYR A 178 -0.31 1.80 3.17
CA TYR A 178 -0.36 3.22 3.52
C TYR A 178 0.70 4.04 2.78
N PHE A 179 1.90 3.49 2.59
CA PHE A 179 2.97 4.14 1.83
C PHE A 179 2.59 4.28 0.35
N LEU A 180 2.25 3.17 -0.31
CA LEU A 180 2.03 3.13 -1.75
C LEU A 180 0.64 3.61 -2.15
N ARG A 181 -0.41 2.99 -1.58
CA ARG A 181 -1.82 3.26 -1.95
C ARG A 181 -2.43 4.40 -1.13
N GLY A 182 -1.79 4.75 0.00
CA GLY A 182 -2.16 5.92 0.78
C GLY A 182 -1.61 7.21 0.17
N TYR A 183 -0.43 7.64 0.64
CA TYR A 183 0.10 8.96 0.27
C TYR A 183 0.53 9.07 -1.19
N LEU A 184 1.31 8.10 -1.70
CA LEU A 184 1.85 8.17 -3.06
C LEU A 184 0.73 8.09 -4.11
N GLN A 185 -0.19 7.12 -4.00
CA GLN A 185 -1.33 6.97 -4.91
C GLN A 185 -2.21 8.22 -4.92
N TYR A 186 -2.57 8.74 -3.75
CA TYR A 186 -3.38 9.96 -3.65
C TYR A 186 -2.70 11.15 -4.32
N THR A 187 -1.43 11.40 -4.00
CA THR A 187 -0.73 12.60 -4.44
C THR A 187 -0.41 12.56 -5.93
N LEU A 188 0.07 11.42 -6.45
CA LEU A 188 0.38 11.26 -7.87
C LEU A 188 -0.90 11.27 -8.73
N SER A 189 -1.97 10.59 -8.28
CA SER A 189 -3.28 10.62 -8.97
C SER A 189 -3.82 12.04 -9.11
N ARG A 190 -3.72 12.86 -8.05
CA ARG A 190 -4.11 14.27 -8.06
C ARG A 190 -3.31 15.06 -9.10
N GLY A 191 -1.99 14.83 -9.17
CA GLY A 191 -1.11 15.49 -10.14
C GLY A 191 -1.47 15.11 -11.58
N LEU A 192 -1.61 13.82 -11.87
CA LEU A 192 -1.97 13.31 -13.19
C LEU A 192 -3.39 13.71 -13.61
N THR A 193 -4.33 13.73 -12.68
CA THR A 193 -5.68 14.25 -12.94
C THR A 193 -5.63 15.69 -13.45
N GLY A 194 -4.86 16.57 -12.78
CA GLY A 194 -4.69 17.96 -13.20
C GLY A 194 -4.02 18.07 -14.58
N LEU A 195 -3.00 17.26 -14.84
CA LEU A 195 -2.33 17.19 -16.15
C LEU A 195 -3.30 16.75 -17.26
N TYR A 196 -4.04 15.67 -17.04
CA TYR A 196 -5.00 15.14 -18.02
C TYR A 196 -6.20 16.07 -18.26
N GLN A 197 -6.61 16.85 -17.26
CA GLN A 197 -7.61 17.90 -17.45
C GLN A 197 -7.13 18.98 -18.42
N VAL A 198 -5.87 19.36 -18.36
CA VAL A 198 -5.28 20.36 -19.26
C VAL A 198 -5.12 19.79 -20.67
N ILE A 199 -4.59 18.56 -20.80
CA ILE A 199 -4.26 17.95 -22.10
C ILE A 199 -5.53 17.49 -22.83
N PHE A 200 -6.37 16.70 -22.17
CA PHE A 200 -7.51 16.02 -22.83
C PHE A 200 -8.84 16.73 -22.61
N LYS A 201 -8.93 17.69 -21.67
CA LYS A 201 -10.17 18.40 -21.28
C LYS A 201 -11.34 17.43 -21.04
N SER A 202 -11.06 16.23 -20.56
CA SER A 202 -11.99 15.12 -20.42
C SER A 202 -12.61 15.03 -19.02
N ARG A 203 -13.90 14.69 -18.96
CA ARG A 203 -14.59 14.32 -17.72
C ARG A 203 -13.99 13.08 -17.03
N HIS A 204 -13.26 12.27 -17.79
CA HIS A 204 -12.62 11.04 -17.30
C HIS A 204 -11.22 11.24 -16.72
N SER A 205 -10.71 12.49 -16.66
CA SER A 205 -9.35 12.80 -16.20
C SER A 205 -9.04 12.25 -14.80
N ALA A 206 -10.03 12.22 -13.89
CA ALA A 206 -9.85 11.65 -12.54
C ALA A 206 -9.62 10.14 -12.57
N ALA A 207 -10.42 9.41 -13.37
CA ALA A 207 -10.25 7.97 -13.54
C ALA A 207 -8.91 7.66 -14.23
N LEU A 208 -8.57 8.39 -15.30
CA LEU A 208 -7.28 8.24 -15.98
C LEU A 208 -6.11 8.51 -15.01
N GLY A 209 -6.16 9.60 -14.23
CA GLY A 209 -5.11 9.92 -13.25
C GLY A 209 -4.95 8.82 -12.19
N PHE A 210 -6.06 8.30 -11.67
CA PHE A 210 -6.05 7.21 -10.70
C PHE A 210 -5.45 5.94 -11.28
N TRP A 211 -5.95 5.44 -12.43
CA TRP A 211 -5.54 4.16 -12.98
C TRP A 211 -4.13 4.19 -13.58
N THR A 212 -3.69 5.32 -14.15
CA THR A 212 -2.27 5.49 -14.55
C THR A 212 -1.36 5.38 -13.34
N THR A 213 -1.72 6.05 -12.23
CA THR A 213 -0.96 5.96 -10.98
C THR A 213 -0.98 4.54 -10.42
N ALA A 214 -2.14 3.88 -10.42
CA ALA A 214 -2.30 2.51 -9.97
C ALA A 214 -1.37 1.55 -10.73
N LEU A 215 -1.33 1.67 -12.06
CA LEU A 215 -0.44 0.86 -12.89
C LEU A 215 1.04 1.13 -12.57
N LEU A 216 1.43 2.40 -12.50
CA LEU A 216 2.82 2.79 -12.20
C LEU A 216 3.27 2.27 -10.82
N LEU A 217 2.49 2.54 -9.76
CA LEU A 217 2.87 2.14 -8.40
C LEU A 217 2.75 0.63 -8.19
N SER A 218 1.84 -0.07 -8.85
CA SER A 218 1.78 -1.53 -8.81
C SER A 218 2.96 -2.18 -9.53
N THR A 219 3.42 -1.58 -10.63
CA THR A 219 4.67 -2.01 -11.29
C THR A 219 5.88 -1.80 -10.39
N VAL A 220 5.97 -0.62 -9.75
CA VAL A 220 7.05 -0.34 -8.77
C VAL A 220 7.00 -1.32 -7.59
N PHE A 221 5.80 -1.64 -7.11
CA PHE A 221 5.60 -2.60 -6.03
C PHE A 221 6.09 -4.01 -6.41
N GLY A 222 5.67 -4.51 -7.57
CA GLY A 222 6.15 -5.80 -8.07
C GLY A 222 7.67 -5.82 -8.24
N LEU A 223 8.25 -4.83 -8.92
CA LEU A 223 9.69 -4.74 -9.12
C LEU A 223 10.48 -4.58 -7.82
N GLY A 224 9.90 -3.92 -6.80
CA GLY A 224 10.52 -3.75 -5.49
C GLY A 224 10.80 -5.07 -4.78
N HIS A 225 9.99 -6.12 -5.04
CA HIS A 225 10.21 -7.46 -4.51
C HIS A 225 11.41 -8.18 -5.14
N GLY A 226 11.97 -7.66 -6.24
CA GLY A 226 13.11 -8.28 -6.93
C GLY A 226 14.39 -8.39 -6.13
N SER A 227 14.49 -7.73 -4.98
CA SER A 227 15.61 -7.87 -4.04
C SER A 227 15.42 -9.02 -3.03
N ASN A 228 14.24 -9.64 -3.00
CA ASN A 228 13.93 -10.72 -2.07
C ASN A 228 14.64 -12.02 -2.47
N PRO A 229 15.11 -12.83 -1.50
CA PRO A 229 15.79 -14.08 -1.78
C PRO A 229 14.89 -15.05 -2.55
N GLY A 230 15.40 -15.59 -3.66
CA GLY A 230 14.69 -16.61 -4.44
C GLY A 230 13.48 -16.10 -5.21
N GLU A 231 13.31 -14.78 -5.33
CA GLU A 231 12.17 -14.20 -6.06
C GLU A 231 12.20 -14.55 -7.55
N SER A 232 11.02 -14.77 -8.13
CA SER A 232 10.84 -15.20 -9.52
C SER A 232 10.14 -14.13 -10.35
N PRO A 233 10.30 -14.14 -11.69
CA PRO A 233 9.53 -13.23 -12.56
C PRO A 233 8.01 -13.35 -12.38
N ILE A 234 7.51 -14.54 -12.08
CA ILE A 234 6.08 -14.76 -11.78
C ILE A 234 5.70 -14.12 -10.45
N GLY A 235 6.56 -14.23 -9.41
CA GLY A 235 6.32 -13.58 -8.13
C GLY A 235 6.32 -12.05 -8.25
N LEU A 236 7.25 -11.46 -9.03
CA LEU A 236 7.21 -10.02 -9.32
C LEU A 236 5.90 -9.60 -10.02
N LEU A 237 5.44 -10.39 -11.00
CA LEU A 237 4.16 -10.16 -11.67
C LEU A 237 2.99 -10.29 -10.67
N SER A 238 3.03 -11.31 -9.83
CA SER A 238 2.03 -11.58 -8.78
C SER A 238 1.89 -10.39 -7.83
N ALA A 239 3.01 -9.90 -7.27
CA ALA A 239 3.01 -8.73 -6.41
C ALA A 239 2.45 -7.48 -7.14
N GLY A 240 2.80 -7.28 -8.42
CA GLY A 240 2.22 -6.22 -9.24
C GLY A 240 0.71 -6.35 -9.42
N LEU A 241 0.20 -7.56 -9.68
CA LEU A 241 -1.23 -7.84 -9.81
C LEU A 241 -1.97 -7.66 -8.48
N ALA A 242 -1.40 -8.11 -7.35
CA ALA A 242 -1.93 -7.82 -6.02
C ALA A 242 -2.05 -6.31 -5.79
N GLY A 243 -1.03 -5.56 -6.20
CA GLY A 243 -1.06 -4.10 -6.16
C GLY A 243 -2.21 -3.48 -6.94
N LEU A 244 -2.53 -3.99 -8.12
CA LEU A 244 -3.68 -3.54 -8.90
C LEU A 244 -5.02 -3.94 -8.26
N LEU A 245 -5.12 -5.13 -7.67
CA LEU A 245 -6.28 -5.58 -6.91
C LEU A 245 -6.54 -4.63 -5.72
N PHE A 246 -5.51 -4.25 -4.97
CA PHE A 246 -5.62 -3.32 -3.84
C PHE A 246 -6.00 -1.91 -4.30
N CYS A 247 -5.49 -1.44 -5.45
CA CYS A 247 -5.95 -0.19 -6.06
C CYS A 247 -7.42 -0.27 -6.51
N PHE A 248 -7.88 -1.42 -7.03
CA PHE A 248 -9.28 -1.63 -7.37
C PHE A 248 -10.18 -1.58 -6.12
N ALA A 249 -9.77 -2.24 -5.04
CA ALA A 249 -10.47 -2.17 -3.76
C ALA A 249 -10.54 -0.72 -3.25
N LEU A 250 -9.43 0.02 -3.30
CA LEU A 250 -9.39 1.44 -2.93
C LEU A 250 -10.33 2.29 -3.81
N TRP A 251 -10.35 2.06 -5.13
CA TRP A 251 -11.26 2.75 -6.05
C TRP A 251 -12.74 2.51 -5.72
N ARG A 252 -13.08 1.28 -5.32
CA ARG A 252 -14.46 0.87 -4.99
C ARG A 252 -14.91 1.33 -3.62
N THR A 253 -14.03 1.35 -2.65
CA THR A 253 -14.37 1.57 -1.24
C THR A 253 -14.00 2.97 -0.73
N GLY A 254 -13.08 3.66 -1.40
CA GLY A 254 -12.47 4.90 -0.92
C GLY A 254 -11.61 4.72 0.33
N SER A 255 -11.16 3.49 0.63
CA SER A 255 -10.49 3.14 1.88
C SER A 255 -9.50 2.01 1.69
N LEU A 256 -8.40 2.02 2.45
CA LEU A 256 -7.37 0.96 2.42
C LEU A 256 -7.73 -0.26 3.28
N TRP A 257 -8.74 -0.18 4.12
CA TRP A 257 -8.96 -1.19 5.16
C TRP A 257 -9.23 -2.59 4.60
N TRP A 258 -9.89 -2.72 3.43
CA TRP A 258 -10.04 -4.01 2.79
C TRP A 258 -8.70 -4.55 2.27
N ALA A 259 -7.91 -3.70 1.61
CA ALA A 259 -6.59 -4.07 1.11
C ALA A 259 -5.64 -4.48 2.24
N ILE A 260 -5.59 -3.70 3.33
CA ILE A 260 -4.80 -4.03 4.53
C ILE A 260 -5.23 -5.38 5.11
N GLY A 261 -6.54 -5.63 5.24
CA GLY A 261 -7.03 -6.91 5.75
C GLY A 261 -6.65 -8.10 4.85
N PHE A 262 -6.81 -7.94 3.54
CA PHE A 262 -6.47 -8.98 2.57
C PHE A 262 -4.97 -9.30 2.59
N HIS A 263 -4.13 -8.28 2.50
CA HIS A 263 -2.68 -8.39 2.55
C HIS A 263 -2.22 -9.07 3.83
N THR A 264 -2.65 -8.57 4.99
CA THR A 264 -2.38 -9.17 6.31
C THR A 264 -2.65 -10.67 6.34
N SER A 265 -3.80 -11.08 5.88
CA SER A 265 -4.23 -12.48 6.03
C SER A 265 -3.71 -13.40 4.93
N TRP A 266 -3.39 -12.85 3.76
CA TRP A 266 -2.68 -13.57 2.72
C TRP A 266 -1.30 -14.00 3.20
N ASP A 267 -0.47 -13.05 3.65
CA ASP A 267 0.89 -13.32 4.16
C ASP A 267 0.85 -14.21 5.41
N TRP A 268 -0.09 -13.92 6.33
CA TRP A 268 -0.27 -14.73 7.53
C TRP A 268 -0.60 -16.19 7.21
N ALA A 269 -1.52 -16.43 6.29
CA ALA A 269 -1.89 -17.77 5.92
C ALA A 269 -0.76 -18.46 5.15
N GLN A 270 -0.06 -17.76 4.27
CA GLN A 270 1.08 -18.29 3.54
C GLN A 270 2.20 -18.69 4.48
N SER A 271 2.66 -17.76 5.31
CA SER A 271 3.80 -17.94 6.19
C SER A 271 3.50 -18.78 7.41
N PHE A 272 2.45 -18.43 8.20
CA PHE A 272 2.17 -19.10 9.46
C PHE A 272 1.32 -20.35 9.29
N LEU A 273 0.17 -20.27 8.58
CA LEU A 273 -0.77 -21.39 8.50
C LEU A 273 -0.20 -22.53 7.65
N TYR A 274 0.25 -22.22 6.45
CA TYR A 274 0.76 -23.23 5.50
C TYR A 274 2.26 -23.48 5.62
N GLY A 275 3.03 -22.58 6.22
CA GLY A 275 4.46 -22.75 6.42
C GLY A 275 5.23 -22.87 5.10
N VAL A 276 4.88 -22.04 4.14
CA VAL A 276 5.59 -21.90 2.86
C VAL A 276 6.28 -20.54 2.80
N ALA A 277 7.24 -20.38 1.91
CA ALA A 277 7.89 -19.10 1.69
C ALA A 277 6.87 -18.04 1.26
N ASP A 278 7.10 -16.82 1.70
CA ASP A 278 6.34 -15.63 1.37
C ASP A 278 7.34 -14.62 0.81
N SER A 279 7.24 -14.33 -0.49
CA SER A 279 8.23 -13.54 -1.22
C SER A 279 9.68 -13.97 -0.92
N GLY A 280 9.90 -15.29 -0.87
CA GLY A 280 11.21 -15.90 -0.59
C GLY A 280 11.63 -15.94 0.88
N MET A 281 10.79 -15.49 1.82
CA MET A 281 11.10 -15.50 3.25
C MET A 281 10.31 -16.57 4.01
N MET A 282 10.95 -17.21 5.00
CA MET A 282 10.32 -18.19 5.88
C MET A 282 10.27 -17.66 7.31
N VAL A 283 9.19 -17.93 8.02
CA VAL A 283 9.02 -17.51 9.41
C VAL A 283 9.25 -18.64 10.40
N GLN A 284 9.68 -18.29 11.62
CA GLN A 284 9.80 -19.27 12.72
C GLN A 284 8.42 -19.68 13.26
N HIS A 285 8.34 -20.88 13.80
CA HIS A 285 7.14 -21.38 14.51
C HIS A 285 5.86 -21.35 13.64
N HIS A 286 5.98 -21.64 12.34
CA HIS A 286 4.83 -21.84 11.47
C HIS A 286 4.09 -23.16 11.79
N LEU A 287 2.80 -23.21 11.49
CA LEU A 287 1.93 -24.30 11.89
C LEU A 287 2.21 -25.61 11.13
N LEU A 288 2.31 -25.51 9.80
CA LEU A 288 2.56 -26.66 8.93
C LEU A 288 3.97 -26.58 8.33
N ALA A 289 4.63 -27.73 8.16
CA ALA A 289 5.79 -27.85 7.31
C ALA A 289 5.32 -28.22 5.91
N THR A 290 5.64 -27.40 4.94
CA THR A 290 5.18 -27.58 3.56
C THR A 290 6.30 -27.24 2.59
N HIS A 291 6.45 -28.02 1.51
CA HIS A 291 7.48 -27.74 0.51
C HIS A 291 6.94 -27.81 -0.93
N ALA A 292 7.56 -27.06 -1.82
CA ALA A 292 7.26 -27.04 -3.24
C ALA A 292 7.92 -28.22 -3.96
N VAL A 293 7.22 -28.80 -4.94
CA VAL A 293 7.70 -29.95 -5.73
C VAL A 293 7.57 -29.66 -7.22
N GLY A 294 8.54 -30.10 -7.99
CA GLY A 294 8.55 -29.96 -9.45
C GLY A 294 9.08 -28.63 -9.96
N LYS A 295 8.65 -28.21 -11.17
CA LYS A 295 9.16 -27.00 -11.80
C LYS A 295 8.74 -25.73 -11.05
N PRO A 296 9.66 -24.79 -10.76
CA PRO A 296 9.33 -23.58 -10.00
C PRO A 296 8.16 -22.77 -10.59
N ILE A 297 8.04 -22.69 -11.90
CA ILE A 297 6.92 -21.97 -12.56
C ILE A 297 5.53 -22.55 -12.22
N LEU A 298 5.46 -23.84 -11.85
CA LEU A 298 4.22 -24.52 -11.48
C LEU A 298 4.03 -24.53 -9.96
N SER A 299 5.12 -24.78 -9.21
CA SER A 299 5.07 -24.94 -7.76
C SER A 299 5.24 -23.64 -6.97
N GLY A 300 5.73 -22.57 -7.63
CA GLY A 300 6.15 -21.32 -6.99
C GLY A 300 7.63 -21.33 -6.54
N GLY A 301 8.24 -22.53 -6.39
CA GLY A 301 9.66 -22.67 -6.05
C GLY A 301 10.04 -21.99 -4.75
N ALA A 302 11.16 -21.25 -4.77
CA ALA A 302 11.68 -20.54 -3.60
C ALA A 302 10.88 -19.27 -3.25
N THR A 303 10.19 -18.65 -4.21
CA THR A 303 9.29 -17.51 -3.96
C THR A 303 8.16 -17.89 -3.00
N GLY A 304 7.63 -19.10 -3.17
CA GLY A 304 6.41 -19.58 -2.51
C GLY A 304 5.24 -19.73 -3.50
N PRO A 305 4.03 -20.09 -3.06
CA PRO A 305 2.86 -20.31 -3.91
C PRO A 305 2.56 -19.18 -4.89
N GLU A 306 2.80 -17.95 -4.52
CA GLU A 306 2.60 -16.75 -5.32
C GLU A 306 3.56 -16.66 -6.55
N GLY A 307 4.69 -17.39 -6.52
CA GLY A 307 5.58 -17.58 -7.65
C GLY A 307 5.07 -18.59 -8.69
N SER A 308 3.91 -19.21 -8.45
CA SER A 308 3.30 -20.14 -9.39
C SER A 308 2.41 -19.44 -10.42
N ILE A 309 2.40 -19.93 -11.65
CA ILE A 309 1.53 -19.41 -12.73
C ILE A 309 0.03 -19.52 -12.37
N PHE A 310 -0.36 -20.43 -11.46
CA PHE A 310 -1.73 -20.58 -10.99
C PHE A 310 -2.25 -19.37 -10.22
N ILE A 311 -1.37 -18.48 -9.74
CA ILE A 311 -1.75 -17.21 -9.11
C ILE A 311 -2.60 -16.32 -10.02
N ILE A 312 -2.36 -16.36 -11.34
CA ILE A 312 -3.12 -15.57 -12.31
C ILE A 312 -4.59 -15.97 -12.30
N VAL A 313 -4.88 -17.27 -12.18
CA VAL A 313 -6.26 -17.77 -12.09
C VAL A 313 -6.91 -17.30 -10.80
N VAL A 314 -6.19 -17.34 -9.68
CA VAL A 314 -6.69 -16.91 -8.36
C VAL A 314 -7.01 -15.43 -8.37
N PHE A 315 -6.13 -14.57 -8.88
CA PHE A 315 -6.39 -13.13 -8.97
C PHE A 315 -7.48 -12.75 -10.00
N ALA A 316 -7.71 -13.57 -11.02
CA ALA A 316 -8.83 -13.35 -11.94
C ALA A 316 -10.19 -13.65 -11.28
N LEU A 317 -10.21 -14.40 -10.18
CA LEU A 317 -11.40 -14.72 -9.40
C LEU A 317 -11.63 -13.76 -8.23
N ALA A 318 -10.60 -13.02 -7.81
CA ALA A 318 -10.64 -12.08 -6.69
C ALA A 318 -11.19 -10.71 -7.13
#